data_75e6da543ef689bcaeb090821ed0f642
#
_entry.id   75e6da543ef689bcaeb090821ed0f642
#
_cell.length_a   1.000
_cell.length_b   1.000
_cell.length_c   1.000
_cell.angle_alpha   90.00
_cell.angle_beta   90.00
_cell.angle_gamma   90.00
#
_symmetry.space_group_name_H-M   'P 1'
#
loop_
_entity.id
_entity.type
_entity.pdbx_description
1 polymer ?
#
loop_
_entity_poly.entity_id
_entity_poly.type
_entity_poly.pdbx_seq_one_letter_code
_entity_poly.pdbx_strand_id
1 'polypeptide(L)'
;ANPRPQMIGNLEAGDLIVLDLFAESRPQWGDPASTWYRKDGFGQHDWIYCMLLNYGGNVGLHGKLKHVIDEFYKAKESPFGKTLKGVGMTMEGSENNPVMFELLTELPWCPQRFDKDQWLREYTVARYGKSNPTVQDAWILLSNSIYNCPDANTQQGTHESVFCARPTEHPYQVSSWSEMKDYYDPNDVIRAAAMMVSVADEFKGNNNFEYDLVDIVRQAIAEKGRLTEKVVEAAFAAGDKKLYKDASDRFLRLILLQDELLATRPEFKVGTWIARARSLGGTPEEKELYEWNARVQITTWGNRLAADEGGLRDYAHREWNGILKDFYYMRWKTWFDYQTRLLDGKKTAAIDFYAIEEPW
;
A
#
# COMPACT_ATOMS: atom_id res chain seq x y z
N ALA A 1 -21.92 -2.93 25.78
CA ALA A 1 -23.12 -3.03 24.96
C ALA A 1 -22.85 -2.33 23.62
N ASN A 2 -23.18 -2.94 22.50
CA ASN A 2 -23.07 -2.31 21.18
C ASN A 2 -24.29 -1.38 20.98
N PRO A 3 -24.15 -0.05 20.99
CA PRO A 3 -25.28 0.88 20.92
C PRO A 3 -25.92 0.96 19.51
N ARG A 4 -25.28 0.42 18.48
CA ARG A 4 -25.69 0.59 17.08
C ARG A 4 -27.02 -0.11 16.71
N PRO A 5 -27.33 -1.32 17.18
CA PRO A 5 -28.63 -1.91 16.91
C PRO A 5 -29.77 -1.02 17.35
N GLN A 6 -29.61 -0.31 18.47
CA GLN A 6 -30.62 0.62 18.98
C GLN A 6 -30.67 1.91 18.17
N MET A 7 -29.54 2.44 17.72
CA MET A 7 -29.50 3.63 16.85
C MET A 7 -30.21 3.37 15.52
N ILE A 8 -29.83 2.29 14.85
CA ILE A 8 -30.39 1.93 13.52
C ILE A 8 -31.86 1.51 13.64
N GLY A 9 -32.21 0.77 14.71
CA GLY A 9 -33.53 0.20 14.87
C GLY A 9 -34.66 1.21 15.15
N ASN A 10 -34.33 2.47 15.45
CA ASN A 10 -35.28 3.54 15.65
C ASN A 10 -35.54 4.40 14.39
N LEU A 11 -34.88 4.09 13.28
CA LEU A 11 -35.03 4.79 12.01
C LEU A 11 -35.95 4.00 11.08
N GLU A 12 -36.72 4.70 10.26
CA GLU A 12 -37.55 4.07 9.25
C GLU A 12 -36.72 3.64 8.02
N ALA A 13 -37.24 2.70 7.25
CA ALA A 13 -36.59 2.28 5.99
C ALA A 13 -36.51 3.48 5.04
N GLY A 14 -35.30 3.78 4.58
CA GLY A 14 -34.99 4.92 3.71
C GLY A 14 -34.40 6.15 4.42
N ASP A 15 -34.41 6.20 5.76
CA ASP A 15 -33.79 7.30 6.52
C ASP A 15 -32.28 7.21 6.60
N LEU A 16 -31.71 6.02 6.32
CA LEU A 16 -30.31 5.73 6.49
C LEU A 16 -29.76 4.90 5.33
N ILE A 17 -28.57 5.24 4.88
CA ILE A 17 -27.72 4.38 4.04
C ILE A 17 -26.48 4.01 4.84
N VAL A 18 -26.24 2.72 5.02
CA VAL A 18 -25.07 2.20 5.75
C VAL A 18 -23.91 1.98 4.80
N LEU A 19 -22.76 2.53 5.10
CA LEU A 19 -21.52 2.23 4.39
C LEU A 19 -20.82 1.07 5.12
N ASP A 20 -20.71 -0.10 4.49
CA ASP A 20 -19.84 -1.16 4.96
C ASP A 20 -18.42 -0.84 4.52
N LEU A 21 -17.70 -0.11 5.37
CA LEU A 21 -16.57 0.75 5.03
C LEU A 21 -15.41 0.03 4.31
N PHE A 22 -15.15 -1.22 4.69
CA PHE A 22 -14.12 -2.05 4.04
C PHE A 22 -14.57 -3.50 3.92
N ALA A 23 -15.70 -3.66 3.22
CA ALA A 23 -16.34 -4.95 2.97
C ALA A 23 -15.44 -5.92 2.18
N GLU A 24 -14.45 -5.41 1.45
CA GLU A 24 -13.44 -6.23 0.75
C GLU A 24 -12.47 -6.95 1.69
N SER A 25 -12.42 -6.56 2.97
CA SER A 25 -11.51 -7.12 3.96
C SER A 25 -12.21 -7.67 5.19
N ARG A 26 -13.16 -6.93 5.74
CA ARG A 26 -13.91 -7.28 6.95
C ARG A 26 -15.40 -6.97 6.80
N PRO A 27 -16.11 -7.75 5.97
CA PRO A 27 -17.51 -7.49 5.68
C PRO A 27 -18.35 -7.58 6.95
N GLN A 28 -19.11 -6.52 7.22
CA GLN A 28 -20.03 -6.49 8.37
C GLN A 28 -21.35 -7.19 8.04
N TRP A 29 -21.76 -7.15 6.77
CA TRP A 29 -23.01 -7.72 6.27
C TRP A 29 -23.08 -9.24 6.40
N GLY A 30 -21.96 -9.94 6.33
CA GLY A 30 -21.90 -11.38 6.19
C GLY A 30 -20.89 -12.12 7.08
N ASP A 31 -20.15 -11.43 7.95
CA ASP A 31 -19.16 -12.03 8.83
C ASP A 31 -19.67 -12.21 10.27
N PRO A 32 -20.02 -13.45 10.70
CA PRO A 32 -20.48 -13.72 12.06
C PRO A 32 -19.42 -13.44 13.13
N ALA A 33 -18.14 -13.42 12.78
CA ALA A 33 -17.03 -13.11 13.70
C ALA A 33 -16.84 -11.61 13.92
N SER A 34 -17.41 -10.77 13.04
CA SER A 34 -17.36 -9.32 13.20
C SER A 34 -18.12 -8.87 14.44
N THR A 35 -17.53 -7.97 15.24
CA THR A 35 -18.23 -7.31 16.36
C THR A 35 -19.43 -6.45 15.93
N TRP A 36 -19.52 -6.18 14.63
CA TRP A 36 -20.57 -5.37 14.00
C TRP A 36 -21.57 -6.21 13.22
N TYR A 37 -21.29 -7.53 13.09
CA TYR A 37 -22.15 -8.45 12.36
C TYR A 37 -23.59 -8.37 12.85
N ARG A 38 -24.49 -8.31 11.92
CA ARG A 38 -25.91 -8.34 12.15
C ARG A 38 -26.51 -9.53 11.41
N LYS A 39 -27.17 -10.38 12.15
CA LYS A 39 -27.86 -11.56 11.61
C LYS A 39 -28.98 -11.20 10.64
N ASP A 40 -29.49 -9.99 10.74
CA ASP A 40 -30.52 -9.37 9.89
C ASP A 40 -29.91 -8.40 8.83
N GLY A 41 -28.62 -8.46 8.60
CA GLY A 41 -27.90 -7.47 7.79
C GLY A 41 -27.90 -6.11 8.46
N PHE A 42 -28.22 -5.06 7.72
CA PHE A 42 -28.38 -3.71 8.26
C PHE A 42 -29.86 -3.36 8.53
N GLY A 43 -30.65 -4.36 8.88
CA GLY A 43 -32.10 -4.24 9.05
C GLY A 43 -32.81 -4.03 7.71
N GLN A 44 -33.70 -3.02 7.66
CA GLN A 44 -34.38 -2.64 6.42
C GLN A 44 -33.66 -1.52 5.65
N HIS A 45 -32.48 -1.09 6.14
CA HIS A 45 -31.77 0.04 5.58
C HIS A 45 -30.97 -0.36 4.34
N ASP A 46 -30.89 0.56 3.41
CA ASP A 46 -30.01 0.45 2.26
C ASP A 46 -28.55 0.47 2.70
N TRP A 47 -27.70 -0.22 1.95
CA TRP A 47 -26.28 -0.25 2.25
C TRP A 47 -25.40 -0.29 0.98
N ILE A 48 -24.15 0.08 1.16
CA ILE A 48 -23.14 0.20 0.12
C ILE A 48 -21.96 -0.73 0.47
N TYR A 49 -21.56 -1.56 -0.49
CA TYR A 49 -20.33 -2.37 -0.41
C TYR A 49 -19.14 -1.47 -0.68
N CYS A 50 -18.32 -1.16 0.32
CA CYS A 50 -17.19 -0.25 0.20
C CYS A 50 -15.86 -0.99 0.20
N MET A 51 -14.87 -0.40 -0.48
CA MET A 51 -13.48 -0.85 -0.48
C MET A 51 -12.57 0.25 0.05
N LEU A 52 -11.82 -0.06 1.12
CA LEU A 52 -10.83 0.83 1.73
C LEU A 52 -9.46 0.68 1.06
N LEU A 53 -8.95 -0.51 0.96
CA LEU A 53 -7.73 -0.94 0.30
C LEU A 53 -6.42 -0.39 0.89
N ASN A 54 -6.36 0.89 1.27
CA ASN A 54 -5.15 1.51 1.83
C ASN A 54 -5.47 2.37 3.05
N TYR A 55 -4.45 2.57 3.90
CA TYR A 55 -4.51 3.30 5.16
C TYR A 55 -3.54 4.48 5.12
N GLY A 56 -4.00 5.67 5.49
CA GLY A 56 -3.19 6.89 5.39
C GLY A 56 -2.77 7.23 3.96
N GLY A 57 -3.28 6.50 2.97
CA GLY A 57 -2.83 6.57 1.59
C GLY A 57 -1.44 5.98 1.38
N ASN A 58 -0.97 5.07 2.23
CA ASN A 58 0.30 4.36 2.03
C ASN A 58 0.36 3.72 0.64
N VAL A 59 1.54 3.74 0.04
CA VAL A 59 1.74 3.23 -1.33
C VAL A 59 2.33 1.82 -1.33
N GLY A 60 1.90 1.04 -2.32
CA GLY A 60 2.35 -0.33 -2.57
C GLY A 60 1.34 -1.03 -3.47
N LEU A 61 1.80 -1.91 -4.34
CA LEU A 61 0.88 -2.77 -5.08
C LEU A 61 0.21 -3.72 -4.09
N HIS A 62 -1.10 -3.80 -4.14
CA HIS A 62 -1.88 -4.70 -3.30
C HIS A 62 -3.29 -4.84 -3.84
N GLY A 63 -3.86 -6.02 -3.68
CA GLY A 63 -5.25 -6.22 -3.96
C GLY A 63 -5.75 -7.63 -3.70
N LYS A 64 -7.05 -7.76 -3.79
CA LYS A 64 -7.81 -8.98 -3.55
C LYS A 64 -8.76 -9.20 -4.75
N LEU A 65 -8.22 -9.15 -5.99
CA LEU A 65 -9.05 -9.13 -7.21
C LEU A 65 -10.10 -10.25 -7.21
N LYS A 66 -9.66 -11.50 -7.05
CA LYS A 66 -10.57 -12.64 -7.00
C LYS A 66 -11.54 -12.56 -5.81
N HIS A 67 -11.04 -12.23 -4.64
CA HIS A 67 -11.83 -12.15 -3.42
C HIS A 67 -12.91 -11.06 -3.51
N VAL A 68 -12.59 -9.89 -4.05
CA VAL A 68 -13.57 -8.80 -4.24
C VAL A 68 -14.69 -9.20 -5.19
N ILE A 69 -14.36 -9.88 -6.30
CA ILE A 69 -15.36 -10.43 -7.22
C ILE A 69 -16.28 -11.40 -6.46
N ASP A 70 -15.69 -12.38 -5.79
CA ASP A 70 -16.45 -13.44 -5.10
C ASP A 70 -17.34 -12.89 -4.00
N GLU A 71 -16.81 -12.03 -3.15
CA GLU A 71 -17.55 -11.46 -2.00
C GLU A 71 -18.65 -10.48 -2.43
N PHE A 72 -18.41 -9.67 -3.47
CA PHE A 72 -19.45 -8.80 -4.01
C PHE A 72 -20.66 -9.60 -4.52
N TYR A 73 -20.44 -10.63 -5.34
CA TYR A 73 -21.54 -11.47 -5.84
C TYR A 73 -22.19 -12.27 -4.72
N LYS A 74 -21.44 -12.74 -3.75
CA LYS A 74 -21.98 -13.37 -2.55
C LYS A 74 -22.89 -12.42 -1.77
N ALA A 75 -22.48 -11.15 -1.62
CA ALA A 75 -23.28 -10.10 -1.02
C ALA A 75 -24.58 -9.87 -1.81
N LYS A 76 -24.47 -9.71 -3.13
CA LYS A 76 -25.59 -9.48 -4.06
C LYS A 76 -26.61 -10.63 -4.06
N GLU A 77 -26.14 -11.87 -4.01
CA GLU A 77 -26.96 -13.09 -4.03
C GLU A 77 -27.52 -13.45 -2.64
N SER A 78 -27.02 -12.82 -1.56
CA SER A 78 -27.47 -13.05 -0.19
C SER A 78 -28.88 -12.49 0.06
N PRO A 79 -29.53 -12.87 1.17
CA PRO A 79 -30.79 -12.24 1.58
C PRO A 79 -30.70 -10.71 1.73
N PHE A 80 -29.51 -10.17 1.96
CA PHE A 80 -29.24 -8.74 2.14
C PHE A 80 -28.96 -8.01 0.81
N GLY A 81 -28.86 -8.73 -0.30
CA GLY A 81 -28.65 -8.14 -1.63
C GLY A 81 -29.79 -7.25 -2.09
N LYS A 82 -31.00 -7.41 -1.54
CA LYS A 82 -32.16 -6.55 -1.87
C LYS A 82 -31.97 -5.10 -1.46
N THR A 83 -31.22 -4.87 -0.36
CA THR A 83 -30.92 -3.54 0.17
C THR A 83 -29.50 -3.08 -0.19
N LEU A 84 -28.72 -3.89 -0.90
CA LEU A 84 -27.44 -3.47 -1.49
C LEU A 84 -27.71 -2.54 -2.67
N LYS A 85 -27.28 -1.26 -2.57
CA LYS A 85 -27.56 -0.22 -3.59
C LYS A 85 -26.38 0.10 -4.49
N GLY A 86 -25.20 -0.38 -4.17
CA GLY A 86 -24.01 -0.13 -4.99
C GLY A 86 -22.70 -0.37 -4.27
N VAL A 87 -21.66 0.19 -4.83
CA VAL A 87 -20.30 0.15 -4.29
C VAL A 87 -19.82 1.53 -3.89
N GLY A 88 -18.85 1.59 -2.97
CA GLY A 88 -18.24 2.83 -2.50
C GLY A 88 -16.73 2.71 -2.41
N MET A 89 -16.05 3.81 -2.72
CA MET A 89 -14.60 3.94 -2.55
C MET A 89 -14.34 4.74 -1.27
N THR A 90 -13.67 4.11 -0.31
CA THR A 90 -13.45 4.67 1.04
C THR A 90 -11.97 4.71 1.41
N MET A 91 -11.08 4.65 0.40
CA MET A 91 -9.64 4.73 0.58
C MET A 91 -9.23 6.04 1.27
N GLU A 92 -8.16 5.97 2.06
CA GLU A 92 -7.56 7.13 2.72
C GLU A 92 -6.54 7.87 1.84
N GLY A 93 -6.30 7.37 0.62
CA GLY A 93 -5.54 8.00 -0.45
C GLY A 93 -5.83 7.35 -1.79
N SER A 94 -5.97 8.15 -2.84
CA SER A 94 -6.46 7.72 -4.16
C SER A 94 -5.35 7.39 -5.17
N GLU A 95 -4.09 7.54 -4.81
CA GLU A 95 -2.97 7.52 -5.75
C GLU A 95 -2.34 6.13 -5.94
N ASN A 96 -3.06 5.04 -5.74
CA ASN A 96 -2.52 3.70 -5.93
C ASN A 96 -3.55 2.68 -6.41
N ASN A 97 -3.05 1.56 -6.95
CA ASN A 97 -3.84 0.38 -7.33
C ASN A 97 -5.09 0.67 -8.18
N PRO A 98 -4.99 1.42 -9.29
CA PRO A 98 -6.16 1.80 -10.10
C PRO A 98 -6.96 0.59 -10.58
N VAL A 99 -6.33 -0.55 -10.85
CA VAL A 99 -6.99 -1.79 -11.26
C VAL A 99 -8.05 -2.28 -10.26
N MET A 100 -7.81 -2.08 -8.96
CA MET A 100 -8.75 -2.48 -7.92
C MET A 100 -9.99 -1.60 -7.90
N PHE A 101 -9.81 -0.30 -8.08
CA PHE A 101 -10.93 0.66 -8.09
C PHE A 101 -11.75 0.57 -9.36
N GLU A 102 -11.10 0.30 -10.50
CA GLU A 102 -11.78 0.07 -11.78
C GLU A 102 -12.64 -1.20 -11.70
N LEU A 103 -12.08 -2.31 -11.20
CA LEU A 103 -12.84 -3.52 -10.91
C LEU A 103 -14.06 -3.23 -10.03
N LEU A 104 -13.86 -2.55 -8.90
CA LEU A 104 -14.95 -2.26 -7.95
C LEU A 104 -16.09 -1.51 -8.62
N THR A 105 -15.78 -0.48 -9.42
CA THR A 105 -16.79 0.35 -10.05
C THR A 105 -17.52 -0.33 -11.20
N GLU A 106 -16.93 -1.36 -11.82
CA GLU A 106 -17.58 -2.16 -12.86
C GLU A 106 -18.51 -3.24 -12.30
N LEU A 107 -18.22 -3.79 -11.12
CA LEU A 107 -19.00 -4.90 -10.53
C LEU A 107 -20.51 -4.68 -10.49
N PRO A 108 -21.07 -3.51 -10.12
CA PRO A 108 -22.51 -3.28 -10.10
C PRO A 108 -23.18 -3.38 -11.47
N TRP A 109 -22.42 -3.09 -12.53
CA TRP A 109 -22.93 -3.10 -13.92
C TRP A 109 -22.89 -4.48 -14.57
N CYS A 110 -22.14 -5.42 -13.97
CA CYS A 110 -22.08 -6.80 -14.44
C CYS A 110 -23.18 -7.62 -13.78
N PRO A 111 -24.17 -8.12 -14.53
CA PRO A 111 -25.27 -8.87 -13.96
C PRO A 111 -24.85 -10.23 -13.40
N GLN A 112 -23.81 -10.83 -13.95
CA GLN A 112 -23.27 -12.15 -13.61
C GLN A 112 -21.78 -12.09 -13.32
N ARG A 113 -21.28 -13.08 -12.56
CA ARG A 113 -19.84 -13.28 -12.34
C ARG A 113 -19.14 -13.44 -13.69
N PHE A 114 -17.95 -12.87 -13.76
CA PHE A 114 -17.08 -12.92 -14.94
C PHE A 114 -15.74 -13.55 -14.59
N ASP A 115 -15.04 -13.99 -15.62
CA ASP A 115 -13.68 -14.51 -15.50
C ASP A 115 -12.69 -13.36 -15.26
N LYS A 116 -11.93 -13.42 -14.17
CA LYS A 116 -10.95 -12.41 -13.77
C LYS A 116 -9.87 -12.21 -14.84
N ASP A 117 -9.38 -13.29 -15.44
CA ASP A 117 -8.26 -13.19 -16.37
C ASP A 117 -8.72 -12.60 -17.72
N GLN A 118 -9.95 -12.93 -18.14
CA GLN A 118 -10.56 -12.29 -19.31
C GLN A 118 -10.79 -10.80 -19.06
N TRP A 119 -11.32 -10.44 -17.90
CA TRP A 119 -11.52 -9.04 -17.52
C TRP A 119 -10.19 -8.26 -17.52
N LEU A 120 -9.11 -8.85 -16.99
CA LEU A 120 -7.79 -8.21 -17.00
C LEU A 120 -7.23 -7.99 -18.41
N ARG A 121 -7.46 -8.93 -19.34
CA ARG A 121 -7.08 -8.74 -20.75
C ARG A 121 -7.82 -7.55 -21.36
N GLU A 122 -9.09 -7.41 -21.09
CA GLU A 122 -9.92 -6.30 -21.55
C GLU A 122 -9.52 -4.98 -20.86
N TYR A 123 -9.27 -5.01 -19.55
CA TYR A 123 -8.74 -3.87 -18.78
C TYR A 123 -7.45 -3.31 -19.40
N THR A 124 -6.48 -4.17 -19.75
CA THR A 124 -5.23 -3.68 -20.35
C THR A 124 -5.44 -3.00 -21.70
N VAL A 125 -6.37 -3.52 -22.51
CA VAL A 125 -6.72 -2.91 -23.80
C VAL A 125 -7.40 -1.56 -23.60
N ALA A 126 -8.37 -1.47 -22.70
CA ALA A 126 -9.07 -0.23 -22.39
C ALA A 126 -8.09 0.83 -21.82
N ARG A 127 -7.22 0.42 -20.91
CA ARG A 127 -6.30 1.32 -20.22
C ARG A 127 -5.15 1.82 -21.10
N TYR A 128 -4.62 0.96 -21.98
CA TYR A 128 -3.45 1.30 -22.81
C TYR A 128 -3.77 1.52 -24.28
N GLY A 129 -5.02 1.34 -24.68
CA GLY A 129 -5.50 1.62 -26.03
C GLY A 129 -5.12 0.58 -27.10
N LYS A 130 -4.39 -0.49 -26.72
CA LYS A 130 -4.05 -1.58 -27.65
C LYS A 130 -3.81 -2.89 -26.90
N SER A 131 -4.06 -4.01 -27.59
CA SER A 131 -3.71 -5.35 -27.07
C SER A 131 -2.22 -5.62 -27.23
N ASN A 132 -1.62 -6.19 -26.18
CA ASN A 132 -0.26 -6.73 -26.20
C ASN A 132 -0.21 -7.95 -25.28
N PRO A 133 0.10 -9.17 -25.82
CA PRO A 133 0.09 -10.39 -25.03
C PRO A 133 1.06 -10.34 -23.82
N THR A 134 2.23 -9.75 -23.99
CA THR A 134 3.22 -9.64 -22.88
C THR A 134 2.68 -8.79 -21.74
N VAL A 135 2.01 -7.68 -22.04
CA VAL A 135 1.35 -6.83 -21.03
C VAL A 135 0.23 -7.59 -20.33
N GLN A 136 -0.61 -8.28 -21.10
CA GLN A 136 -1.71 -9.08 -20.56
C GLN A 136 -1.21 -10.18 -19.63
N ASP A 137 -0.16 -10.90 -20.03
CA ASP A 137 0.44 -11.96 -19.21
C ASP A 137 1.15 -11.40 -17.96
N ALA A 138 1.76 -10.21 -18.05
CA ALA A 138 2.31 -9.52 -16.87
C ALA A 138 1.21 -9.18 -15.85
N TRP A 139 0.06 -8.66 -16.30
CA TRP A 139 -1.06 -8.36 -15.41
C TRP A 139 -1.71 -9.62 -14.83
N ILE A 140 -1.80 -10.71 -15.58
CA ILE A 140 -2.26 -12.02 -15.08
C ILE A 140 -1.29 -12.53 -14.00
N LEU A 141 0.01 -12.42 -14.22
CA LEU A 141 1.02 -12.79 -13.21
C LEU A 141 0.87 -11.98 -11.93
N LEU A 142 0.72 -10.65 -12.02
CA LEU A 142 0.46 -9.78 -10.88
C LEU A 142 -0.86 -10.14 -10.18
N SER A 143 -1.91 -10.45 -10.95
CA SER A 143 -3.20 -10.83 -10.40
C SER A 143 -3.21 -12.17 -9.67
N ASN A 144 -2.26 -13.03 -9.94
CA ASN A 144 -2.08 -14.32 -9.27
C ASN A 144 -1.02 -14.29 -8.17
N SER A 145 -0.38 -13.14 -7.96
CA SER A 145 0.61 -12.90 -6.92
C SER A 145 0.18 -11.76 -5.99
N ILE A 146 0.72 -10.56 -6.15
CA ILE A 146 0.51 -9.44 -5.23
C ILE A 146 -0.95 -8.94 -5.16
N TYR A 147 -1.73 -9.11 -6.24
CA TYR A 147 -3.16 -8.80 -6.27
C TYR A 147 -4.08 -10.00 -5.93
N ASN A 148 -3.52 -11.09 -5.44
CA ASN A 148 -4.26 -12.28 -5.00
C ASN A 148 -4.22 -12.48 -3.49
N CYS A 149 -4.25 -11.41 -2.71
CA CYS A 149 -4.37 -11.55 -1.26
C CYS A 149 -5.71 -12.23 -0.93
N PRO A 150 -5.70 -13.37 -0.20
CA PRO A 150 -6.89 -14.19 -0.05
C PRO A 150 -7.94 -13.58 0.87
N ASP A 151 -7.53 -12.84 1.90
CA ASP A 151 -8.42 -12.26 2.90
C ASP A 151 -7.72 -11.20 3.77
N ALA A 152 -8.49 -10.59 4.67
CA ALA A 152 -7.99 -9.59 5.62
C ALA A 152 -7.07 -10.14 6.71
N ASN A 153 -7.13 -11.44 7.01
CA ASN A 153 -6.27 -12.04 8.02
C ASN A 153 -4.85 -12.23 7.48
N THR A 154 -4.73 -12.33 6.15
CA THR A 154 -3.44 -12.39 5.48
C THR A 154 -2.82 -10.99 5.39
N GLN A 155 -3.54 -10.03 4.80
CA GLN A 155 -3.08 -8.65 4.66
C GLN A 155 -4.29 -7.72 4.49
N GLN A 156 -4.37 -6.63 5.25
CA GLN A 156 -5.50 -5.70 5.13
C GLN A 156 -5.30 -4.65 4.04
N GLY A 157 -4.16 -3.99 4.07
CA GLY A 157 -3.81 -2.89 3.17
C GLY A 157 -2.64 -3.21 2.26
N THR A 158 -2.06 -2.18 1.68
CA THR A 158 -0.91 -2.29 0.77
C THR A 158 0.24 -3.06 1.39
N HIS A 159 0.97 -3.82 0.57
CA HIS A 159 2.15 -4.53 1.02
C HIS A 159 3.24 -3.51 1.41
N GLU A 160 3.69 -3.58 2.66
CA GLU A 160 4.63 -2.63 3.21
C GLU A 160 6.06 -2.86 2.70
N SER A 161 6.68 -1.81 2.15
CA SER A 161 8.06 -1.86 1.68
C SER A 161 9.05 -1.79 2.83
N VAL A 162 10.01 -2.71 2.87
CA VAL A 162 11.09 -2.70 3.86
C VAL A 162 11.89 -1.39 3.85
N PHE A 163 11.96 -0.68 2.73
CA PHE A 163 12.66 0.60 2.64
C PHE A 163 12.07 1.67 3.58
N CYS A 164 10.76 1.64 3.79
CA CYS A 164 10.06 2.59 4.65
C CYS A 164 10.14 2.22 6.14
N ALA A 165 10.57 1.00 6.48
CA ALA A 165 10.64 0.58 7.87
C ALA A 165 11.66 1.39 8.67
N ARG A 166 11.35 1.65 9.95
CA ARG A 166 12.38 2.00 10.91
C ARG A 166 13.20 0.73 11.18
N PRO A 167 14.52 0.70 10.88
CA PRO A 167 15.29 -0.53 10.92
C PRO A 167 15.31 -1.19 12.29
N THR A 168 15.29 -2.52 12.29
CA THR A 168 15.48 -3.39 13.44
C THR A 168 16.32 -4.60 13.02
N GLU A 169 16.64 -5.51 13.94
CA GLU A 169 17.33 -6.77 13.59
C GLU A 169 16.50 -7.64 12.65
N HIS A 170 15.17 -7.63 12.82
CA HIS A 170 14.20 -8.36 12.00
C HIS A 170 13.03 -7.44 11.70
N PRO A 171 13.10 -6.63 10.64
CA PRO A 171 12.01 -5.73 10.29
C PRO A 171 10.82 -6.54 9.75
N TYR A 172 9.72 -6.55 10.46
CA TYR A 172 8.52 -7.30 10.11
C TYR A 172 7.31 -6.42 9.76
N GLN A 173 7.42 -5.13 10.01
CA GLN A 173 6.37 -4.14 9.71
C GLN A 173 6.97 -2.74 9.53
N VAL A 174 6.27 -1.89 8.79
CA VAL A 174 6.57 -0.46 8.66
C VAL A 174 5.73 0.33 9.65
N SER A 175 4.44 0.21 9.57
CA SER A 175 3.48 0.81 10.50
C SER A 175 2.94 -0.22 11.50
N SER A 176 2.24 0.25 12.53
CA SER A 176 1.59 -0.63 13.52
C SER A 176 0.35 -1.36 13.00
N TRP A 177 -0.10 -1.07 11.77
CA TRP A 177 -1.36 -1.59 11.23
C TRP A 177 -1.20 -2.78 10.30
N SER A 178 -0.01 -3.01 9.79
CA SER A 178 0.23 -4.07 8.82
C SER A 178 1.55 -4.76 9.08
N GLU A 179 1.65 -6.01 8.70
CA GLU A 179 2.88 -6.78 8.73
C GLU A 179 3.33 -7.03 7.30
N MET A 180 4.64 -7.18 7.09
CA MET A 180 5.21 -7.59 5.80
C MET A 180 5.06 -9.10 5.63
N LYS A 181 3.87 -9.56 5.24
CA LYS A 181 3.57 -10.99 5.06
C LYS A 181 3.84 -11.47 3.65
N ASP A 182 4.46 -12.64 3.56
CA ASP A 182 4.70 -13.32 2.29
C ASP A 182 3.48 -14.19 1.93
N TYR A 183 2.54 -13.67 1.14
CA TYR A 183 1.43 -14.45 0.57
C TYR A 183 1.61 -14.72 -0.93
N TYR A 184 2.71 -14.28 -1.52
CA TYR A 184 3.11 -14.50 -2.91
C TYR A 184 4.64 -14.62 -3.02
N ASP A 185 5.11 -15.13 -4.17
CA ASP A 185 6.55 -15.13 -4.49
C ASP A 185 6.98 -13.74 -4.99
N PRO A 186 7.90 -13.05 -4.31
CA PRO A 186 8.43 -11.75 -4.76
C PRO A 186 9.00 -11.78 -6.19
N ASN A 187 9.50 -12.94 -6.64
CA ASN A 187 10.03 -13.09 -7.99
C ASN A 187 8.95 -12.96 -9.07
N ASP A 188 7.68 -13.20 -8.75
CA ASP A 188 6.58 -13.02 -9.69
C ASP A 188 6.39 -11.54 -10.05
N VAL A 189 6.48 -10.65 -9.06
CA VAL A 189 6.43 -9.20 -9.27
C VAL A 189 7.64 -8.72 -10.08
N ILE A 190 8.84 -9.23 -9.76
CA ILE A 190 10.07 -8.90 -10.49
C ILE A 190 9.97 -9.37 -11.96
N ARG A 191 9.40 -10.56 -12.21
CA ARG A 191 9.18 -11.07 -13.58
C ARG A 191 8.16 -10.22 -14.33
N ALA A 192 7.02 -9.88 -13.69
CA ALA A 192 6.00 -9.02 -14.30
C ALA A 192 6.59 -7.66 -14.68
N ALA A 193 7.40 -7.04 -13.81
CA ALA A 193 8.11 -5.81 -14.11
C ALA A 193 9.03 -5.95 -15.33
N ALA A 194 9.81 -7.03 -15.41
CA ALA A 194 10.67 -7.30 -16.55
C ALA A 194 9.88 -7.46 -17.86
N MET A 195 8.70 -8.11 -17.82
CA MET A 195 7.81 -8.22 -18.97
C MET A 195 7.31 -6.83 -19.41
N MET A 196 6.85 -5.99 -18.49
CA MET A 196 6.40 -4.62 -18.81
C MET A 196 7.53 -3.78 -19.42
N VAL A 197 8.74 -3.85 -18.86
CA VAL A 197 9.93 -3.16 -19.39
C VAL A 197 10.28 -3.63 -20.80
N SER A 198 10.14 -4.92 -21.10
CA SER A 198 10.53 -5.48 -22.41
C SER A 198 9.71 -4.93 -23.59
N VAL A 199 8.53 -4.37 -23.33
CA VAL A 199 7.63 -3.79 -24.34
C VAL A 199 7.45 -2.27 -24.18
N ALA A 200 8.24 -1.62 -23.32
CA ALA A 200 8.05 -0.22 -22.97
C ALA A 200 8.12 0.72 -24.19
N ASP A 201 8.99 0.45 -25.15
CA ASP A 201 9.13 1.26 -26.36
C ASP A 201 7.86 1.24 -27.22
N GLU A 202 7.07 0.16 -27.18
CA GLU A 202 5.82 0.07 -27.92
C GLU A 202 4.71 0.97 -27.36
N PHE A 203 4.83 1.36 -26.08
CA PHE A 203 3.87 2.18 -25.34
C PHE A 203 4.39 3.58 -25.01
N LYS A 204 5.51 3.99 -25.62
CA LYS A 204 6.11 5.30 -25.39
C LYS A 204 5.09 6.41 -25.65
N GLY A 205 4.93 7.32 -24.68
CA GLY A 205 3.97 8.42 -24.71
C GLY A 205 2.55 8.02 -24.26
N ASN A 206 2.32 6.74 -23.89
CA ASN A 206 1.07 6.34 -23.26
C ASN A 206 1.15 6.59 -21.75
N ASN A 207 0.49 7.64 -21.30
CA ASN A 207 0.58 8.12 -19.92
C ASN A 207 0.16 7.06 -18.88
N ASN A 208 -0.88 6.27 -19.15
CA ASN A 208 -1.33 5.24 -18.23
C ASN A 208 -0.33 4.08 -18.14
N PHE A 209 0.22 3.66 -19.29
CA PHE A 209 1.24 2.62 -19.31
C PHE A 209 2.53 3.06 -18.58
N GLU A 210 2.98 4.28 -18.84
CA GLU A 210 4.17 4.84 -18.17
C GLU A 210 3.98 4.96 -16.66
N TYR A 211 2.77 5.34 -16.20
CA TYR A 211 2.44 5.37 -14.78
C TYR A 211 2.54 3.96 -14.18
N ASP A 212 1.82 2.99 -14.75
CA ASP A 212 1.80 1.61 -14.25
C ASP A 212 3.18 0.95 -14.34
N LEU A 213 3.94 1.24 -15.39
CA LEU A 213 5.31 0.74 -15.53
C LEU A 213 6.19 1.21 -14.36
N VAL A 214 6.16 2.51 -14.05
CA VAL A 214 6.94 3.07 -12.94
C VAL A 214 6.49 2.46 -11.60
N ASP A 215 5.19 2.31 -11.37
CA ASP A 215 4.65 1.75 -10.12
C ASP A 215 4.99 0.25 -9.96
N ILE A 216 4.88 -0.53 -11.03
CA ILE A 216 5.24 -1.96 -11.02
C ILE A 216 6.75 -2.14 -10.83
N VAL A 217 7.60 -1.33 -11.50
CA VAL A 217 9.06 -1.40 -11.32
C VAL A 217 9.46 -0.93 -9.94
N ARG A 218 8.80 0.10 -9.36
CA ARG A 218 8.96 0.51 -7.97
C ARG A 218 8.74 -0.67 -7.03
N GLN A 219 7.63 -1.39 -7.20
CA GLN A 219 7.35 -2.57 -6.38
C GLN A 219 8.40 -3.65 -6.55
N ALA A 220 8.85 -3.93 -7.78
CA ALA A 220 9.89 -4.91 -8.04
C ALA A 220 11.24 -4.55 -7.36
N ILE A 221 11.58 -3.26 -7.29
CA ILE A 221 12.77 -2.78 -6.56
C ILE A 221 12.56 -2.98 -5.05
N ALA A 222 11.38 -2.69 -4.51
CA ALA A 222 11.05 -2.92 -3.10
C ALA A 222 11.15 -4.42 -2.75
N GLU A 223 10.65 -5.32 -3.61
CA GLU A 223 10.79 -6.78 -3.43
C GLU A 223 12.27 -7.21 -3.44
N LYS A 224 13.07 -6.61 -4.34
CA LYS A 224 14.52 -6.86 -4.36
C LYS A 224 15.20 -6.36 -3.11
N GLY A 225 14.72 -5.24 -2.55
CA GLY A 225 15.14 -4.71 -1.25
C GLY A 225 14.89 -5.72 -0.14
N ARG A 226 13.68 -6.26 -0.07
CA ARG A 226 13.28 -7.26 0.93
C ARG A 226 14.13 -8.55 0.86
N LEU A 227 14.38 -9.05 -0.35
CA LEU A 227 15.26 -10.20 -0.55
C LEU A 227 16.72 -9.90 -0.17
N THR A 228 17.18 -8.66 -0.40
CA THR A 228 18.54 -8.22 -0.05
C THR A 228 18.70 -8.05 1.45
N GLU A 229 17.65 -7.56 2.13
CA GLU A 229 17.62 -7.38 3.57
C GLU A 229 17.77 -8.72 4.31
N LYS A 230 17.08 -9.78 3.87
CA LYS A 230 17.29 -11.14 4.41
C LYS A 230 18.74 -11.64 4.30
N VAL A 231 19.47 -11.21 3.27
CA VAL A 231 20.92 -11.50 3.14
C VAL A 231 21.74 -10.69 4.15
N VAL A 232 21.37 -9.43 4.39
CA VAL A 232 21.99 -8.58 5.42
C VAL A 232 21.83 -9.20 6.80
N GLU A 233 20.61 -9.60 7.16
CA GLU A 233 20.32 -10.29 8.44
C GLU A 233 21.18 -11.54 8.61
N ALA A 234 21.18 -12.42 7.61
CA ALA A 234 21.95 -13.68 7.66
C ALA A 234 23.45 -13.43 7.78
N ALA A 235 23.99 -12.46 7.05
CA ALA A 235 25.41 -12.10 7.10
C ALA A 235 25.80 -11.49 8.45
N PHE A 236 24.94 -10.66 9.05
CA PHE A 236 25.13 -10.10 10.39
C PHE A 236 25.16 -11.21 11.45
N ALA A 237 24.17 -12.09 11.44
CA ALA A 237 24.07 -13.21 12.37
C ALA A 237 25.27 -14.18 12.26
N ALA A 238 25.81 -14.38 11.06
CA ALA A 238 27.00 -15.21 10.81
C ALA A 238 28.32 -14.50 11.15
N GLY A 239 28.31 -13.18 11.42
CA GLY A 239 29.53 -12.40 11.60
C GLY A 239 30.36 -12.23 10.32
N ASP A 240 29.76 -12.49 9.14
CA ASP A 240 30.42 -12.32 7.85
C ASP A 240 30.45 -10.85 7.42
N LYS A 241 31.49 -10.14 7.85
CA LYS A 241 31.68 -8.71 7.59
C LYS A 241 31.70 -8.36 6.10
N LYS A 242 32.25 -9.24 5.26
CA LYS A 242 32.35 -8.96 3.83
C LYS A 242 30.98 -9.04 3.17
N LEU A 243 30.28 -10.16 3.38
CA LEU A 243 28.94 -10.35 2.84
C LEU A 243 27.97 -9.28 3.38
N TYR A 244 28.07 -8.96 4.67
CA TYR A 244 27.28 -7.90 5.31
C TYR A 244 27.47 -6.55 4.61
N LYS A 245 28.74 -6.15 4.40
CA LYS A 245 29.04 -4.89 3.70
C LYS A 245 28.51 -4.88 2.27
N ASP A 246 28.76 -5.95 1.50
CA ASP A 246 28.32 -6.04 0.11
C ASP A 246 26.78 -5.99 0.00
N ALA A 247 26.06 -6.67 0.90
CA ALA A 247 24.60 -6.70 0.93
C ALA A 247 24.00 -5.37 1.40
N SER A 248 24.52 -4.75 2.46
CA SER A 248 24.06 -3.45 2.96
C SER A 248 24.30 -2.32 1.93
N ASP A 249 25.47 -2.30 1.28
CA ASP A 249 25.74 -1.35 0.20
C ASP A 249 24.76 -1.54 -0.99
N ARG A 250 24.41 -2.79 -1.31
CA ARG A 250 23.43 -3.10 -2.34
C ARG A 250 22.04 -2.62 -1.95
N PHE A 251 21.63 -2.86 -0.71
CA PHE A 251 20.35 -2.40 -0.20
C PHE A 251 20.21 -0.88 -0.29
N LEU A 252 21.22 -0.14 0.15
CA LEU A 252 21.24 1.32 0.06
C LEU A 252 21.20 1.82 -1.39
N ARG A 253 21.89 1.15 -2.32
CA ARG A 253 21.79 1.48 -3.74
C ARG A 253 20.40 1.24 -4.31
N LEU A 254 19.66 0.22 -3.86
CA LEU A 254 18.29 -0.02 -4.31
C LEU A 254 17.34 1.12 -3.87
N ILE A 255 17.50 1.66 -2.66
CA ILE A 255 16.72 2.84 -2.23
C ILE A 255 16.99 4.04 -3.17
N LEU A 256 18.25 4.31 -3.49
CA LEU A 256 18.61 5.43 -4.38
C LEU A 256 18.11 5.21 -5.81
N LEU A 257 18.22 3.98 -6.33
CA LEU A 257 17.70 3.62 -7.65
C LEU A 257 16.18 3.83 -7.72
N GLN A 258 15.45 3.47 -6.67
CA GLN A 258 14.01 3.69 -6.61
C GLN A 258 13.68 5.18 -6.53
N ASP A 259 14.46 5.96 -5.78
CA ASP A 259 14.31 7.42 -5.74
C ASP A 259 14.49 8.05 -7.13
N GLU A 260 15.50 7.63 -7.88
CA GLU A 260 15.76 8.09 -9.26
C GLU A 260 14.62 7.69 -10.22
N LEU A 261 14.13 6.45 -10.15
CA LEU A 261 12.99 6.00 -10.94
C LEU A 261 11.77 6.88 -10.69
N LEU A 262 11.43 7.11 -9.44
CA LEU A 262 10.24 7.87 -9.05
C LEU A 262 10.35 9.37 -9.36
N ALA A 263 11.57 9.90 -9.55
CA ALA A 263 11.78 11.26 -10.03
C ALA A 263 11.28 11.48 -11.45
N THR A 264 11.08 10.42 -12.24
CA THR A 264 10.64 10.51 -13.63
C THR A 264 9.18 10.95 -13.79
N ARG A 265 8.35 10.82 -12.71
CA ARG A 265 6.94 11.17 -12.78
C ARG A 265 6.52 12.09 -11.62
N PRO A 266 5.70 13.11 -11.91
CA PRO A 266 5.27 14.09 -10.90
C PRO A 266 4.41 13.49 -9.78
N GLU A 267 3.68 12.39 -10.07
CA GLU A 267 2.80 11.70 -9.12
C GLU A 267 3.57 11.08 -7.95
N PHE A 268 4.82 10.70 -8.18
CA PHE A 268 5.67 10.04 -7.20
C PHE A 268 6.72 10.97 -6.57
N LYS A 269 6.50 12.29 -6.56
CA LYS A 269 7.42 13.26 -5.96
C LYS A 269 6.87 13.83 -4.67
N VAL A 270 7.61 13.70 -3.57
CA VAL A 270 7.26 14.35 -2.30
C VAL A 270 7.16 15.87 -2.43
N GLY A 271 7.94 16.46 -3.32
CA GLY A 271 7.88 17.89 -3.61
C GLY A 271 6.50 18.37 -4.09
N THR A 272 5.76 17.53 -4.82
CA THR A 272 4.39 17.85 -5.25
C THR A 272 3.44 17.91 -4.05
N TRP A 273 3.54 16.97 -3.12
CA TRP A 273 2.79 16.92 -1.86
C TRP A 273 3.05 18.16 -1.01
N ILE A 274 4.33 18.47 -0.78
CA ILE A 274 4.76 19.64 0.00
C ILE A 274 4.30 20.95 -0.65
N ALA A 275 4.47 21.09 -1.96
CA ALA A 275 4.05 22.31 -2.69
C ALA A 275 2.53 22.56 -2.58
N ARG A 276 1.73 21.49 -2.65
CA ARG A 276 0.27 21.58 -2.46
C ARG A 276 -0.08 22.07 -1.05
N ALA A 277 0.56 21.50 -0.02
CA ALA A 277 0.35 21.93 1.36
C ALA A 277 0.71 23.41 1.56
N ARG A 278 1.89 23.83 1.09
CA ARG A 278 2.33 25.23 1.17
C ARG A 278 1.37 26.20 0.44
N SER A 279 0.77 25.76 -0.66
CA SER A 279 -0.17 26.59 -1.42
C SER A 279 -1.45 26.97 -0.69
N LEU A 280 -1.78 26.26 0.40
CA LEU A 280 -2.93 26.57 1.27
C LEU A 280 -2.66 27.74 2.23
N GLY A 281 -1.39 28.08 2.49
CA GLY A 281 -1.01 29.15 3.41
C GLY A 281 -1.07 30.53 2.73
N GLY A 282 -1.65 31.51 3.42
CA GLY A 282 -1.70 32.91 3.00
C GLY A 282 -0.44 33.70 3.42
N THR A 283 0.20 33.33 4.52
CA THR A 283 1.42 33.96 5.05
C THR A 283 2.64 33.04 4.96
N PRO A 284 3.87 33.55 5.07
CA PRO A 284 5.07 32.72 5.15
C PRO A 284 5.00 31.70 6.30
N GLU A 285 4.55 32.11 7.47
CA GLU A 285 4.45 31.29 8.68
C GLU A 285 3.44 30.16 8.50
N GLU A 286 2.29 30.44 7.88
CA GLU A 286 1.30 29.41 7.54
C GLU A 286 1.86 28.40 6.53
N LYS A 287 2.61 28.85 5.52
CA LYS A 287 3.26 27.97 4.54
C LYS A 287 4.27 27.03 5.21
N GLU A 288 5.05 27.52 6.15
CA GLU A 288 6.01 26.72 6.92
C GLU A 288 5.28 25.71 7.80
N LEU A 289 4.21 26.13 8.50
CA LEU A 289 3.39 25.24 9.33
C LEU A 289 2.74 24.13 8.52
N TYR A 290 2.19 24.45 7.33
CA TYR A 290 1.55 23.44 6.50
C TYR A 290 2.55 22.51 5.85
N GLU A 291 3.75 22.95 5.50
CA GLU A 291 4.84 22.08 5.07
C GLU A 291 5.25 21.13 6.19
N TRP A 292 5.51 21.66 7.39
CA TRP A 292 5.84 20.85 8.57
C TRP A 292 4.78 19.76 8.81
N ASN A 293 3.51 20.16 8.83
CA ASN A 293 2.40 19.22 9.02
C ASN A 293 2.34 18.14 7.93
N ALA A 294 2.56 18.53 6.66
CA ALA A 294 2.56 17.61 5.54
C ALA A 294 3.71 16.58 5.61
N ARG A 295 4.88 16.98 6.08
CA ARG A 295 6.04 16.10 6.32
C ARG A 295 5.79 15.16 7.48
N VAL A 296 5.33 15.69 8.61
CA VAL A 296 5.03 14.92 9.83
C VAL A 296 3.96 13.84 9.53
N GLN A 297 2.93 14.18 8.76
CA GLN A 297 1.83 13.26 8.46
C GLN A 297 2.28 11.99 7.73
N ILE A 298 3.31 12.08 6.89
CA ILE A 298 3.81 10.93 6.11
C ILE A 298 5.08 10.30 6.70
N THR A 299 5.48 10.70 7.91
CA THR A 299 6.70 10.22 8.60
C THR A 299 6.41 9.89 10.07
N THR A 300 6.75 10.79 10.99
CA THR A 300 6.68 10.56 12.44
C THR A 300 5.26 10.58 12.99
N TRP A 301 4.31 11.16 12.28
CA TRP A 301 2.91 11.39 12.68
C TRP A 301 2.74 12.29 13.91
N GLY A 302 3.79 12.91 14.39
CA GLY A 302 3.76 13.82 15.52
C GLY A 302 5.10 13.99 16.22
N ASN A 303 5.04 14.37 17.49
CA ASN A 303 6.21 14.54 18.35
C ASN A 303 6.85 13.18 18.71
N ARG A 304 7.95 13.20 19.45
CA ARG A 304 8.69 12.01 19.89
C ARG A 304 7.78 10.94 20.53
N LEU A 305 6.88 11.32 21.41
CA LEU A 305 5.97 10.38 22.06
C LEU A 305 5.07 9.68 21.05
N ALA A 306 4.50 10.43 20.12
CA ALA A 306 3.66 9.87 19.05
C ALA A 306 4.46 8.96 18.10
N ALA A 307 5.71 9.34 17.78
CA ALA A 307 6.57 8.56 16.89
C ALA A 307 7.09 7.26 17.51
N ASP A 308 7.42 7.26 18.82
CA ASP A 308 8.05 6.12 19.49
C ASP A 308 7.05 5.21 20.20
N GLU A 309 5.94 5.74 20.73
CA GLU A 309 4.99 5.01 21.56
C GLU A 309 3.54 5.05 21.01
N GLY A 310 3.20 6.04 20.19
CA GLY A 310 1.82 6.29 19.74
C GLY A 310 1.29 5.36 18.65
N GLY A 311 2.16 4.59 17.99
CA GLY A 311 1.76 3.58 17.01
C GLY A 311 1.32 4.10 15.64
N LEU A 312 1.46 5.39 15.34
CA LEU A 312 1.09 5.98 14.03
C LEU A 312 2.29 6.41 13.17
N ARG A 313 3.52 6.25 13.66
CA ARG A 313 4.71 6.45 12.83
C ARG A 313 4.64 5.59 11.58
N ASP A 314 4.97 6.19 10.44
CA ASP A 314 4.97 5.54 9.12
C ASP A 314 3.61 4.95 8.70
N TYR A 315 2.51 5.29 9.39
CA TYR A 315 1.16 4.88 9.01
C TYR A 315 0.81 5.28 7.57
N ALA A 316 1.15 6.49 7.20
CA ALA A 316 0.94 7.07 5.88
C ALA A 316 2.22 7.10 5.03
N HIS A 317 3.10 6.11 5.20
CA HIS A 317 4.38 6.05 4.51
C HIS A 317 4.24 6.14 2.97
N ARG A 318 5.25 6.73 2.35
CA ARG A 318 5.29 6.95 0.90
C ARG A 318 6.62 6.50 0.33
N GLU A 319 6.58 5.63 -0.67
CA GLU A 319 7.73 5.43 -1.53
C GLU A 319 7.70 6.48 -2.64
N TRP A 320 8.19 7.68 -2.34
CA TRP A 320 8.28 8.78 -3.29
C TRP A 320 9.72 9.28 -3.45
N ASN A 321 10.02 9.84 -4.62
CA ASN A 321 11.27 10.57 -4.83
C ASN A 321 11.41 11.72 -3.83
N GLY A 322 12.58 11.85 -3.27
CA GLY A 322 12.94 12.81 -2.23
C GLY A 322 12.87 12.19 -0.83
N ILE A 323 11.73 11.64 -0.40
CA ILE A 323 11.64 11.01 0.92
C ILE A 323 12.46 9.72 1.01
N LEU A 324 12.56 8.94 -0.08
CA LEU A 324 13.38 7.73 -0.11
C LEU A 324 14.85 8.09 0.14
N LYS A 325 15.39 9.07 -0.58
CA LYS A 325 16.78 9.48 -0.47
C LYS A 325 17.07 10.24 0.82
N ASP A 326 16.22 11.18 1.22
CA ASP A 326 16.53 12.15 2.27
C ASP A 326 16.09 11.69 3.66
N PHE A 327 15.15 10.72 3.74
CA PHE A 327 14.60 10.21 4.99
C PHE A 327 14.89 8.72 5.22
N TYR A 328 14.36 7.82 4.38
CA TYR A 328 14.51 6.38 4.60
C TYR A 328 15.94 5.89 4.39
N TYR A 329 16.65 6.40 3.40
CA TYR A 329 18.07 6.09 3.21
C TYR A 329 18.90 6.43 4.45
N MET A 330 18.63 7.56 5.11
CA MET A 330 19.35 7.98 6.30
C MET A 330 19.11 7.05 7.48
N ARG A 331 17.85 6.57 7.66
CA ARG A 331 17.53 5.55 8.67
C ARG A 331 18.39 4.29 8.47
N TRP A 332 18.34 3.73 7.27
CA TRP A 332 19.03 2.48 6.93
C TRP A 332 20.56 2.63 6.95
N LYS A 333 21.08 3.73 6.44
CA LYS A 333 22.52 4.00 6.51
C LYS A 333 23.01 4.07 7.95
N THR A 334 22.31 4.78 8.82
CA THR A 334 22.65 4.87 10.25
C THR A 334 22.60 3.50 10.93
N TRP A 335 21.60 2.68 10.59
CA TRP A 335 21.48 1.31 11.09
C TRP A 335 22.65 0.42 10.65
N PHE A 336 23.00 0.45 9.38
CA PHE A 336 24.12 -0.35 8.88
C PHE A 336 25.47 0.11 9.42
N ASP A 337 25.68 1.40 9.62
CA ASP A 337 26.86 1.93 10.28
C ASP A 337 26.92 1.47 11.76
N TYR A 338 25.79 1.43 12.44
CA TYR A 338 25.67 0.91 13.81
C TYR A 338 26.02 -0.59 13.88
N GLN A 339 25.41 -1.42 13.05
CA GLN A 339 25.69 -2.85 12.99
C GLN A 339 27.16 -3.16 12.59
N THR A 340 27.72 -2.37 11.67
CA THR A 340 29.15 -2.50 11.31
C THR A 340 30.06 -2.31 12.52
N ARG A 341 29.76 -1.34 13.38
CA ARG A 341 30.53 -1.11 14.61
C ARG A 341 30.39 -2.30 15.60
N LEU A 342 29.19 -2.88 15.70
CA LEU A 342 28.97 -4.08 16.51
C LEU A 342 29.80 -5.27 15.99
N LEU A 343 29.79 -5.51 14.68
CA LEU A 343 30.63 -6.51 14.03
C LEU A 343 32.14 -6.30 14.28
N ASP A 344 32.54 -5.05 14.44
CA ASP A 344 33.92 -4.68 14.83
C ASP A 344 34.21 -4.81 16.33
N GLY A 345 33.27 -5.29 17.13
CA GLY A 345 33.39 -5.42 18.57
C GLY A 345 33.39 -4.10 19.35
N LYS A 346 32.91 -3.02 18.73
CA LYS A 346 32.85 -1.70 19.36
C LYS A 346 31.57 -1.54 20.18
N LYS A 347 31.68 -1.00 21.40
CA LYS A 347 30.51 -0.57 22.17
C LYS A 347 29.86 0.60 21.45
N THR A 348 28.56 0.51 21.22
CA THR A 348 27.78 1.52 20.51
C THR A 348 26.49 1.80 21.29
N ALA A 349 26.15 3.08 21.49
CA ALA A 349 24.87 3.45 22.07
C ALA A 349 23.73 3.10 21.09
N ALA A 350 22.56 2.82 21.64
CA ALA A 350 21.36 2.61 20.83
C ALA A 350 21.08 3.85 19.96
N ILE A 351 20.52 3.62 18.77
CA ILE A 351 20.18 4.70 17.85
C ILE A 351 18.94 5.43 18.35
N ASP A 352 19.01 6.74 18.44
CA ASP A 352 17.85 7.60 18.59
C ASP A 352 17.31 7.95 17.19
N PHE A 353 16.38 7.13 16.70
CA PHE A 353 15.80 7.33 15.37
C PHE A 353 15.02 8.64 15.26
N TYR A 354 14.31 9.05 16.31
CA TYR A 354 13.56 10.30 16.27
C TYR A 354 14.47 11.51 16.05
N ALA A 355 15.64 11.53 16.68
CA ALA A 355 16.60 12.61 16.46
C ALA A 355 17.17 12.68 15.02
N ILE A 356 17.09 11.57 14.27
CA ILE A 356 17.46 11.52 12.84
C ILE A 356 16.31 11.97 11.97
N GLU A 357 15.08 11.69 12.40
CA GLU A 357 13.84 11.89 11.65
C GLU A 357 13.28 13.31 11.76
N GLU A 358 13.33 13.89 12.97
CA GLU A 358 12.77 15.20 13.28
C GLU A 358 13.29 16.35 12.39
N PRO A 359 14.57 16.40 11.98
CA PRO A 359 15.08 17.48 11.13
C PRO A 359 14.55 17.48 9.70
N TRP A 360 14.01 16.37 9.22
CA TRP A 360 13.46 16.25 7.86
C TRP A 360 12.07 16.85 7.76
#